data_5a307006a570e76e5ed2f1edd0235279
#
_entry.id   5a307006a570e76e5ed2f1edd0235279
#
_cell.length_a   1.000
_cell.length_b   1.000
_cell.length_c   1.000
_cell.angle_alpha   90.00
_cell.angle_beta   90.00
_cell.angle_gamma   90.00
#
_symmetry.space_group_name_H-M   'P 1'
#
loop_
_entity.id
_entity.type
_entity.pdbx_description
1 polymer ?
#
loop_
_entity_poly.entity_id
_entity_poly.type
_entity_poly.pdbx_seq_one_letter_code
_entity_poly.pdbx_strand_id
1 'polypeptide(L)'
;MRIRTFVLGGLFACGLLLTGAPVSAHHSFAAEYDADRPVTLTGSVTKMAWINPHSWIYIDVKKPDGAVENWAVEAGPPGTLIRAGFTRDSLAAGTVIKVNGYRAKDGALRANGRDITLPDGRLLFVGGSGPGSSGPGAPPKDPPAEKKK
;
A
#
# COMPACT_ATOMS: atom_id res chain seq x y z
N MET A 1 -5.08 -67.74 -44.84
CA MET A 1 -4.77 -67.40 -43.43
C MET A 1 -4.29 -65.96 -43.39
N ARG A 2 -5.16 -64.98 -42.99
CA ARG A 2 -4.86 -63.56 -43.06
C ARG A 2 -4.74 -63.05 -41.61
N ILE A 3 -3.54 -62.66 -41.20
CA ILE A 3 -3.22 -62.07 -39.89
C ILE A 3 -3.53 -60.55 -40.01
N ARG A 4 -4.54 -60.09 -39.26
CA ARG A 4 -4.83 -58.69 -39.12
C ARG A 4 -4.07 -58.15 -37.94
N THR A 5 -3.08 -57.33 -38.23
CA THR A 5 -2.29 -56.59 -37.22
C THR A 5 -3.11 -55.35 -36.83
N PHE A 6 -3.57 -55.31 -35.60
CA PHE A 6 -4.15 -54.11 -35.00
C PHE A 6 -3.01 -53.27 -34.41
N VAL A 7 -2.76 -52.13 -35.02
CA VAL A 7 -1.91 -51.09 -34.45
C VAL A 7 -2.74 -50.25 -33.50
N LEU A 8 -2.57 -50.44 -32.19
CA LEU A 8 -3.11 -49.53 -31.19
C LEU A 8 -2.22 -48.29 -31.16
N GLY A 9 -2.72 -47.18 -31.76
CA GLY A 9 -2.15 -45.85 -31.57
C GLY A 9 -2.48 -45.33 -30.18
N GLY A 10 -1.55 -45.39 -29.26
CA GLY A 10 -1.65 -44.74 -27.95
C GLY A 10 -1.47 -43.22 -28.09
N LEU A 11 -2.57 -42.47 -28.04
CA LEU A 11 -2.52 -41.03 -27.87
C LEU A 11 -2.07 -40.71 -26.41
N PHE A 12 -0.81 -40.39 -26.26
CA PHE A 12 -0.28 -39.85 -25.03
C PHE A 12 -0.70 -38.37 -24.96
N ALA A 13 -1.89 -38.10 -24.39
CA ALA A 13 -2.35 -36.77 -24.08
C ALA A 13 -1.55 -36.27 -22.85
N CYS A 14 -0.42 -35.61 -23.11
CA CYS A 14 0.36 -34.93 -22.10
C CYS A 14 -0.41 -33.65 -21.69
N GLY A 15 -1.32 -33.80 -20.71
CA GLY A 15 -2.03 -32.68 -20.10
C GLY A 15 -1.05 -31.85 -19.31
N LEU A 16 -0.55 -30.75 -19.91
CA LEU A 16 0.16 -29.69 -19.22
C LEU A 16 -0.85 -29.02 -18.28
N LEU A 17 -0.90 -29.48 -17.02
CA LEU A 17 -1.53 -28.74 -15.94
C LEU A 17 -0.67 -27.50 -15.65
N LEU A 18 -0.92 -26.44 -16.38
CA LEU A 18 -0.48 -25.08 -16.03
C LEU A 18 -1.22 -24.71 -14.74
N THR A 19 -0.69 -25.11 -13.60
CA THR A 19 -1.06 -24.52 -12.33
C THR A 19 -0.57 -23.08 -12.35
N GLY A 20 -1.41 -22.18 -12.87
CA GLY A 20 -1.20 -20.75 -12.73
C GLY A 20 -1.19 -20.41 -11.25
N ALA A 21 0.00 -20.39 -10.63
CA ALA A 21 0.15 -19.76 -9.34
C ALA A 21 -0.37 -18.32 -9.49
N PRO A 22 -1.28 -17.85 -8.62
CA PRO A 22 -1.66 -16.46 -8.64
C PRO A 22 -0.38 -15.64 -8.43
N VAL A 23 0.09 -14.99 -9.48
CA VAL A 23 1.16 -13.99 -9.37
C VAL A 23 0.53 -12.84 -8.61
N SER A 24 0.67 -12.86 -7.29
CA SER A 24 0.33 -11.71 -6.45
C SER A 24 1.28 -10.60 -6.86
N ALA A 25 0.82 -9.74 -7.76
CA ALA A 25 1.55 -8.55 -8.20
C ALA A 25 1.60 -7.46 -7.09
N HIS A 26 1.20 -7.81 -5.88
CA HIS A 26 1.34 -6.96 -4.72
C HIS A 26 2.75 -7.17 -4.16
N HIS A 27 3.60 -6.19 -4.35
CA HIS A 27 4.85 -6.11 -3.59
C HIS A 27 4.49 -6.26 -2.12
N SER A 28 5.12 -7.21 -1.42
CA SER A 28 4.85 -7.37 -0.01
C SER A 28 5.34 -6.14 0.73
N PHE A 29 4.59 -5.65 1.70
CA PHE A 29 5.03 -4.56 2.58
C PHE A 29 6.49 -4.77 3.04
N ALA A 30 6.81 -5.97 3.50
CA ALA A 30 8.13 -6.33 4.01
C ALA A 30 9.26 -6.25 2.97
N ALA A 31 8.95 -6.27 1.67
CA ALA A 31 9.96 -6.10 0.63
C ALA A 31 10.38 -4.64 0.46
N GLU A 32 9.42 -3.71 0.60
CA GLU A 32 9.64 -2.28 0.29
C GLU A 32 9.73 -1.38 1.52
N TYR A 33 9.02 -1.71 2.59
CA TYR A 33 8.90 -0.86 3.78
C TYR A 33 9.45 -1.54 5.04
N ASP A 34 9.86 -0.72 6.00
CA ASP A 34 10.48 -1.16 7.23
C ASP A 34 9.52 -0.92 8.42
N ALA A 35 9.02 -2.02 9.01
CA ALA A 35 8.13 -1.98 10.15
C ALA A 35 8.79 -1.38 11.41
N ASP A 36 10.11 -1.45 11.50
CA ASP A 36 10.88 -0.91 12.63
C ASP A 36 11.28 0.56 12.44
N ARG A 37 10.85 1.16 11.31
CA ARG A 37 11.08 2.58 11.01
C ARG A 37 9.76 3.33 10.79
N PRO A 38 8.94 3.49 11.84
CA PRO A 38 7.75 4.31 11.76
C PRO A 38 8.12 5.76 11.46
N VAL A 39 7.27 6.44 10.70
CA VAL A 39 7.42 7.86 10.40
C VAL A 39 6.12 8.59 10.69
N THR A 40 6.27 9.84 11.17
CA THR A 40 5.18 10.79 11.27
C THR A 40 5.56 12.01 10.43
N LEU A 41 4.78 12.30 9.41
CA LEU A 41 5.02 13.39 8.47
C LEU A 41 3.89 14.40 8.59
N THR A 42 4.22 15.68 8.69
CA THR A 42 3.25 16.76 8.59
C THR A 42 3.59 17.58 7.36
N GLY A 43 2.66 17.69 6.43
CA GLY A 43 2.93 18.36 5.17
C GLY A 43 1.66 18.78 4.43
N SER A 44 1.86 19.62 3.42
CA SER A 44 0.80 20.09 2.54
C SER A 44 0.64 19.14 1.36
N VAL A 45 -0.56 18.68 1.10
CA VAL A 45 -0.87 17.85 -0.07
C VAL A 45 -0.57 18.63 -1.35
N THR A 46 0.23 18.04 -2.23
CA THR A 46 0.49 18.59 -3.56
C THR A 46 -0.35 17.89 -4.62
N LYS A 47 -0.59 16.58 -4.43
CA LYS A 47 -1.33 15.77 -5.39
C LYS A 47 -1.86 14.50 -4.72
N MET A 48 -3.02 14.04 -5.16
CA MET A 48 -3.48 12.68 -4.93
C MET A 48 -3.67 11.94 -6.24
N ALA A 49 -3.06 10.76 -6.39
CA ALA A 49 -3.23 9.87 -7.53
C ALA A 49 -4.11 8.69 -7.15
N TRP A 50 -5.32 8.65 -7.71
CA TRP A 50 -6.30 7.58 -7.55
C TRP A 50 -6.07 6.48 -8.60
N ILE A 51 -5.13 5.58 -8.34
CA ILE A 51 -4.74 4.52 -9.27
C ILE A 51 -4.76 3.15 -8.58
N ASN A 52 -4.97 2.09 -9.36
CA ASN A 52 -4.86 0.71 -8.90
C ASN A 52 -3.44 0.18 -9.22
N PRO A 53 -2.90 -0.72 -8.40
CA PRO A 53 -3.49 -1.28 -7.18
C PRO A 53 -3.35 -0.39 -5.94
N HIS A 54 -2.53 0.66 -5.97
CA HIS A 54 -2.27 1.54 -4.83
C HIS A 54 -2.45 3.02 -5.22
N SER A 55 -3.22 3.74 -4.42
CA SER A 55 -3.29 5.19 -4.52
C SER A 55 -2.05 5.83 -3.89
N TRP A 56 -1.72 7.05 -4.32
CA TRP A 56 -0.57 7.78 -3.82
C TRP A 56 -0.96 9.19 -3.39
N ILE A 57 -0.49 9.59 -2.21
CA ILE A 57 -0.65 10.93 -1.67
C ILE A 57 0.73 11.59 -1.66
N TYR A 58 0.89 12.68 -2.39
CA TYR A 58 2.13 13.45 -2.43
C TYR A 58 1.98 14.64 -1.51
N ILE A 59 2.97 14.84 -0.63
CA ILE A 59 2.98 15.94 0.34
C ILE A 59 4.33 16.63 0.37
N ASP A 60 4.30 17.95 0.52
CA ASP A 60 5.48 18.76 0.81
C ASP A 60 5.65 18.88 2.33
N VAL A 61 6.73 18.31 2.83
CA VAL A 61 7.11 18.35 4.24
C VAL A 61 8.20 19.38 4.43
N LYS A 62 7.91 20.43 5.20
CA LYS A 62 8.90 21.46 5.54
C LYS A 62 9.76 21.01 6.71
N LYS A 63 11.07 21.01 6.49
CA LYS A 63 12.07 20.69 7.51
C LYS A 63 12.37 21.90 8.42
N PRO A 64 12.95 21.67 9.60
CA PRO A 64 13.35 22.75 10.51
C PRO A 64 14.35 23.73 9.89
N ASP A 65 15.20 23.28 8.96
CA ASP A 65 16.16 24.10 8.21
C ASP A 65 15.53 24.92 7.07
N GLY A 66 14.22 24.77 6.87
CA GLY A 66 13.46 25.43 5.81
C GLY A 66 13.42 24.69 4.47
N ALA A 67 14.20 23.62 4.30
CA ALA A 67 14.14 22.78 3.12
C ALA A 67 12.79 22.08 3.03
N VAL A 68 12.35 21.81 1.80
CA VAL A 68 11.10 21.08 1.53
C VAL A 68 11.44 19.71 0.95
N GLU A 69 10.89 18.68 1.55
CA GLU A 69 10.95 17.32 1.04
C GLU A 69 9.60 16.92 0.46
N ASN A 70 9.59 16.50 -0.81
CA ASN A 70 8.38 15.95 -1.42
C ASN A 70 8.31 14.44 -1.13
N TRP A 71 7.35 14.04 -0.31
CA TRP A 71 7.13 12.66 0.09
C TRP A 71 5.99 12.03 -0.72
N ALA A 72 6.19 10.77 -1.12
CA ALA A 72 5.16 9.93 -1.71
C ALA A 72 4.64 8.94 -0.66
N VAL A 73 3.38 9.04 -0.30
CA VAL A 73 2.71 8.16 0.66
C VAL A 73 1.84 7.17 -0.09
N GLU A 74 2.22 5.90 -0.02
CA GLU A 74 1.43 4.81 -0.57
C GLU A 74 0.20 4.56 0.31
N ALA A 75 -0.95 4.49 -0.33
CA ALA A 75 -2.23 4.17 0.28
C ALA A 75 -2.87 2.97 -0.42
N GLY A 76 -3.96 2.47 0.13
CA GLY A 76 -4.72 1.37 -0.46
C GLY A 76 -5.37 1.72 -1.80
N PRO A 77 -6.01 0.73 -2.41
CA PRO A 77 -6.76 0.92 -3.65
C PRO A 77 -7.87 1.98 -3.50
N PRO A 78 -8.23 2.70 -4.57
CA PRO A 78 -9.28 3.71 -4.54
C PRO A 78 -10.57 3.27 -3.86
N GLY A 79 -11.04 2.05 -4.16
CA GLY A 79 -12.25 1.51 -3.54
C GLY A 79 -12.15 1.31 -2.02
N THR A 80 -10.96 1.01 -1.51
CA THR A 80 -10.73 0.90 -0.05
C THR A 80 -10.79 2.27 0.61
N LEU A 81 -10.18 3.27 0.00
CA LEU A 81 -10.19 4.65 0.51
C LEU A 81 -11.61 5.22 0.54
N ILE A 82 -12.39 5.02 -0.52
CA ILE A 82 -13.79 5.46 -0.57
C ILE A 82 -14.61 4.83 0.57
N ARG A 83 -14.45 3.53 0.82
CA ARG A 83 -15.12 2.86 1.94
C ARG A 83 -14.64 3.35 3.31
N ALA A 84 -13.41 3.84 3.40
CA ALA A 84 -12.85 4.46 4.60
C ALA A 84 -13.27 5.93 4.79
N GLY A 85 -14.13 6.46 3.92
CA GLY A 85 -14.69 7.80 4.03
C GLY A 85 -13.93 8.88 3.23
N PHE A 86 -12.97 8.50 2.40
CA PHE A 86 -12.33 9.46 1.48
C PHE A 86 -13.26 9.82 0.34
N THR A 87 -13.26 11.09 -0.01
CA THR A 87 -13.81 11.62 -1.27
C THR A 87 -12.67 12.16 -2.14
N ARG A 88 -12.96 12.50 -3.38
CA ARG A 88 -11.95 13.12 -4.24
C ARG A 88 -11.45 14.47 -3.71
N ASP A 89 -12.28 15.14 -2.91
CA ASP A 89 -11.99 16.47 -2.35
C ASP A 89 -11.39 16.41 -0.95
N SER A 90 -11.34 15.22 -0.33
CA SER A 90 -10.79 15.06 1.04
C SER A 90 -9.35 15.51 1.16
N LEU A 91 -8.58 15.42 0.08
CA LEU A 91 -7.16 15.75 0.01
C LEU A 91 -6.88 16.69 -1.17
N ALA A 92 -7.57 17.82 -1.19
CA ALA A 92 -7.29 18.88 -2.15
C ALA A 92 -5.85 19.40 -1.97
N ALA A 93 -5.22 19.83 -3.07
CA ALA A 93 -3.91 20.45 -3.00
C ALA A 93 -3.91 21.64 -2.03
N GLY A 94 -2.87 21.75 -1.20
CA GLY A 94 -2.78 22.75 -0.14
C GLY A 94 -3.32 22.27 1.22
N THR A 95 -4.08 21.18 1.28
CA THR A 95 -4.55 20.62 2.57
C THR A 95 -3.36 20.18 3.41
N VAL A 96 -3.23 20.68 4.62
CA VAL A 96 -2.19 20.23 5.56
C VAL A 96 -2.68 18.99 6.30
N ILE A 97 -1.93 17.91 6.21
CA ILE A 97 -2.25 16.64 6.85
C ILE A 97 -1.09 16.14 7.70
N LYS A 98 -1.41 15.32 8.70
CA LYS A 98 -0.43 14.53 9.43
C LYS A 98 -0.59 13.07 9.02
N VAL A 99 0.50 12.46 8.56
CA VAL A 99 0.55 11.06 8.10
C VAL A 99 1.34 10.24 9.09
N ASN A 100 0.81 9.12 9.52
CA ASN A 100 1.55 8.07 10.21
C ASN A 100 1.73 6.89 9.25
N GLY A 101 2.93 6.30 9.23
CA GLY A 101 3.24 5.19 8.34
C GLY A 101 4.63 4.63 8.57
N TYR A 102 5.15 3.94 7.59
CA TYR A 102 6.44 3.24 7.64
C TYR A 102 7.33 3.66 6.48
N ARG A 103 8.59 3.93 6.77
CA ARG A 103 9.56 4.42 5.77
C ARG A 103 9.97 3.32 4.78
N ALA A 104 10.23 3.72 3.54
CA ALA A 104 10.85 2.83 2.55
C ALA A 104 12.26 2.42 2.97
N LYS A 105 12.62 1.16 2.70
CA LYS A 105 13.93 0.56 3.04
C LYS A 105 15.05 1.13 2.21
N ASP A 106 14.79 1.50 0.96
CA ASP A 106 15.76 2.06 0.02
C ASP A 106 16.20 3.49 0.36
N GLY A 107 15.61 4.10 1.40
CA GLY A 107 15.92 5.45 1.83
C GLY A 107 15.22 6.55 1.04
N ALA A 108 14.43 6.22 0.01
CA ALA A 108 13.62 7.20 -0.72
C ALA A 108 12.66 7.95 0.21
N LEU A 109 12.25 9.16 -0.20
CA LEU A 109 11.21 9.94 0.47
C LEU A 109 9.84 9.33 0.17
N ARG A 110 9.65 8.11 0.64
CA ARG A 110 8.47 7.29 0.42
C ARG A 110 8.06 6.60 1.71
N ALA A 111 6.76 6.53 1.95
CA ALA A 111 6.20 5.84 3.10
C ALA A 111 4.97 5.00 2.71
N ASN A 112 4.77 3.88 3.40
CA ASN A 112 3.49 3.17 3.38
C ASN A 112 2.60 3.80 4.45
N GLY A 113 1.51 4.44 4.04
CA GLY A 113 0.60 5.14 4.93
C GLY A 113 -0.25 4.17 5.74
N ARG A 114 -0.36 4.42 7.05
CA ARG A 114 -1.26 3.71 7.94
C ARG A 114 -2.56 4.51 8.16
N ASP A 115 -2.41 5.73 8.61
CA ASP A 115 -3.50 6.66 8.88
C ASP A 115 -3.08 8.11 8.60
N ILE A 116 -4.07 8.97 8.39
CA ILE A 116 -3.87 10.41 8.28
C ILE A 116 -4.83 11.16 9.19
N THR A 117 -4.37 12.27 9.74
CA THR A 117 -5.20 13.23 10.46
C THR A 117 -5.42 14.45 9.56
N LEU A 118 -6.68 14.81 9.33
CA LEU A 118 -7.10 15.97 8.58
C LEU A 118 -7.06 17.25 9.44
N PRO A 119 -7.12 18.45 8.85
CA PRO A 119 -7.11 19.72 9.60
C PRO A 119 -8.24 19.86 10.62
N ASP A 120 -9.37 19.22 10.38
CA ASP A 120 -10.52 19.19 11.28
C ASP A 120 -10.40 18.15 12.42
N GLY A 121 -9.25 17.48 12.52
CA GLY A 121 -8.95 16.47 13.52
C GLY A 121 -9.48 15.07 13.20
N ARG A 122 -10.21 14.87 12.11
CA ARG A 122 -10.66 13.52 11.70
C ARG A 122 -9.47 12.64 11.36
N LEU A 123 -9.48 11.44 11.91
CA LEU A 123 -8.55 10.39 11.58
C LEU A 123 -9.14 9.52 10.46
N LEU A 124 -8.42 9.39 9.35
CA LEU A 124 -8.79 8.53 8.24
C LEU A 124 -7.73 7.45 8.05
N PHE A 125 -8.21 6.24 7.88
CA PHE A 125 -7.36 5.09 7.61
C PHE A 125 -7.05 4.99 6.11
N VAL A 126 -5.76 4.95 5.73
CA VAL A 126 -5.35 4.98 4.31
C VAL A 126 -5.15 3.60 3.69
N GLY A 127 -5.46 2.52 4.41
CA GLY A 127 -5.46 1.18 3.85
C GLY A 127 -4.10 0.65 3.42
N GLY A 128 -3.03 1.12 4.06
CA GLY A 128 -1.70 0.59 3.85
C GLY A 128 -1.59 -0.89 4.20
N SER A 129 -0.54 -1.56 3.74
CA SER A 129 -0.30 -3.01 3.93
C SER A 129 0.56 -3.33 5.16
N GLY A 130 1.00 -2.32 5.90
CA GLY A 130 1.90 -2.46 7.05
C GLY A 130 1.24 -2.96 8.34
N PRO A 131 2.03 -3.26 9.39
CA PRO A 131 1.52 -3.64 10.69
C PRO A 131 0.57 -2.58 11.27
N GLY A 132 -0.53 -3.03 11.88
CA GLY A 132 -1.57 -2.14 12.41
C GLY A 132 -2.51 -1.57 11.36
N SER A 133 -2.36 -1.94 10.09
CA SER A 133 -3.34 -1.72 9.03
C SER A 133 -4.56 -2.57 9.30
N SER A 134 -5.41 -2.12 10.21
CA SER A 134 -6.72 -2.74 10.39
C SER A 134 -7.60 -2.27 9.25
N GLY A 135 -8.42 -3.16 8.69
CA GLY A 135 -9.35 -2.81 7.62
C GLY A 135 -10.30 -1.66 8.00
N PRO A 136 -11.13 -1.17 7.06
CA PRO A 136 -12.04 -0.06 7.29
C PRO A 136 -12.87 -0.29 8.55
N GLY A 137 -12.80 0.63 9.51
CA GLY A 137 -13.60 0.61 10.74
C GLY A 137 -12.92 0.04 11.99
N ALA A 138 -11.70 -0.47 11.91
CA ALA A 138 -10.98 -0.82 13.12
C ALA A 138 -10.21 0.40 13.66
N PRO A 139 -10.28 0.67 14.98
CA PRO A 139 -9.50 1.74 15.58
C PRO A 139 -8.01 1.46 15.41
N PRO A 140 -7.16 2.53 15.28
CA PRO A 140 -5.72 2.37 15.23
C PRO A 140 -5.27 1.61 16.48
N LYS A 141 -4.51 0.53 16.31
CA LYS A 141 -3.77 -0.02 17.45
C LYS A 141 -2.66 0.97 17.78
N ASP A 142 -2.53 1.28 19.07
CA ASP A 142 -1.47 2.15 19.55
C ASP A 142 -0.10 1.72 18.98
N PRO A 143 0.78 2.69 18.66
CA PRO A 143 2.13 2.37 18.24
C PRO A 143 2.79 1.51 19.33
N PRO A 144 3.70 0.59 18.96
CA PRO A 144 4.44 -0.19 19.94
C PRO A 144 5.06 0.76 20.96
N ALA A 145 4.81 0.51 22.24
CA ALA A 145 5.38 1.32 23.31
C ALA A 145 6.90 1.41 23.09
N GLU A 146 7.41 2.64 23.02
CA GLU A 146 8.83 2.94 22.89
C GLU A 146 9.59 2.15 23.95
N LYS A 147 10.40 1.18 23.55
CA LYS A 147 11.26 0.46 24.47
C LYS A 147 12.26 1.47 25.01
N LYS A 148 11.98 2.00 26.20
CA LYS A 148 12.99 2.75 26.96
C LYS A 148 14.19 1.82 27.20
N LYS A 149 15.33 2.21 26.64
CA LYS A 149 16.63 1.65 27.01
C LYS A 149 17.02 2.14 28.40
#